data_2df573e05fa39a3ed2f2ef787159593a
#
_entry.id   2df573e05fa39a3ed2f2ef787159593a
#
_cell.length_a   1.000
_cell.length_b   1.000
_cell.length_c   1.000
_cell.angle_alpha   90.00
_cell.angle_beta   90.00
_cell.angle_gamma   90.00
#
_symmetry.space_group_name_H-M   'P 1'
#
loop_
_entity.id
_entity.type
_entity.pdbx_description
1 polymer ?
#
loop_
_entity_poly.entity_id
_entity_poly.type
_entity_poly.pdbx_seq_one_letter_code
_entity_poly.pdbx_strand_id
1 'polypeptide(L)'
;KKILALVLALCMVFALCACGNTPADGNKPAEESKAPEAAESSTPAAPEAPAYKVAMITDYGDITDQSFNQTTYEGCKEFCEANGVDFKYYKPAGDSTAERVAMVDAAVADGYNVVVMPGYAFGETITQVADLYPDVKFIALDVSQGDLGDYQIPENVTCAVYQEELCGYMAGYAAVKLGYTKLGFLGGMAVPAVVRYGYGFVQGANAAAVDMKIADKVSVKYVYGNKFAPAPEITAVMDTWYKGGTEVVFACGGGIYASAAEAAA
;
A
#
# COMPACT_ATOMS: atom_id res chain seq x y z
N LYS A 1 -14.54 31.32 -6.63
CA LYS A 1 -13.45 32.32 -6.75
C LYS A 1 -13.72 33.60 -5.97
N LYS A 2 -14.98 34.11 -5.86
CA LYS A 2 -15.31 35.33 -5.12
C LYS A 2 -15.36 35.15 -3.59
N ILE A 3 -15.69 33.97 -3.10
CA ILE A 3 -15.76 33.66 -1.65
C ILE A 3 -14.35 33.48 -1.06
N LEU A 4 -13.41 32.91 -1.82
CA LEU A 4 -12.02 32.74 -1.39
C LEU A 4 -11.28 34.08 -1.23
N ALA A 5 -11.60 35.06 -2.08
CA ALA A 5 -11.03 36.41 -1.98
C ALA A 5 -11.57 37.19 -0.75
N LEU A 6 -12.79 36.91 -0.31
CA LEU A 6 -13.40 37.56 0.85
C LEU A 6 -12.80 37.04 2.18
N VAL A 7 -12.46 35.75 2.24
CA VAL A 7 -11.84 35.14 3.44
C VAL A 7 -10.41 35.63 3.61
N LEU A 8 -9.63 35.81 2.52
CA LEU A 8 -8.27 36.37 2.58
C LEU A 8 -8.24 37.84 2.97
N ALA A 9 -9.26 38.63 2.59
CA ALA A 9 -9.38 40.02 2.98
C ALA A 9 -9.71 40.20 4.49
N LEU A 10 -10.48 39.27 5.07
CA LEU A 10 -10.86 39.33 6.49
C LEU A 10 -9.70 38.98 7.42
N CYS A 11 -8.78 38.11 6.99
CA CYS A 11 -7.59 37.74 7.80
C CYS A 11 -6.54 38.88 7.88
N MET A 12 -6.52 39.82 6.93
CA MET A 12 -5.56 40.95 6.98
C MET A 12 -6.01 42.10 7.87
N VAL A 13 -7.28 42.17 8.27
CA VAL A 13 -7.79 43.27 9.12
C VAL A 13 -7.50 43.04 10.63
N PHE A 14 -7.26 41.77 11.04
CA PHE A 14 -6.97 41.44 12.43
C PHE A 14 -5.49 41.59 12.84
N ALA A 15 -4.58 41.90 11.91
CA ALA A 15 -3.14 42.01 12.21
C ALA A 15 -2.68 43.46 12.55
N LEU A 16 -3.58 44.47 12.60
CA LEU A 16 -3.21 45.89 12.76
C LEU A 16 -3.71 46.58 14.03
N CYS A 17 -4.21 45.82 15.04
CA CYS A 17 -4.69 46.44 16.29
C CYS A 17 -3.89 45.97 17.52
N ALA A 18 -2.56 46.14 17.52
CA ALA A 18 -1.76 45.98 18.72
C ALA A 18 -0.55 46.93 18.70
N CYS A 19 -0.76 48.25 18.68
CA CYS A 19 0.20 49.27 19.08
C CYS A 19 -0.54 50.59 19.33
N GLY A 20 -0.60 51.01 20.57
CA GLY A 20 -1.10 52.34 20.97
C GLY A 20 -0.82 52.55 22.45
N ASN A 21 0.03 53.18 22.76
CA ASN A 21 0.74 54.43 22.96
C ASN A 21 0.46 55.04 24.36
N THR A 22 1.59 55.41 24.97
CA THR A 22 1.87 56.18 26.20
C THR A 22 1.19 57.53 26.28
N PRO A 23 1.20 58.25 27.45
CA PRO A 23 2.27 59.23 27.62
C PRO A 23 2.89 59.36 29.05
N ALA A 24 4.04 60.07 29.04
CA ALA A 24 4.99 60.31 30.09
C ALA A 24 4.54 61.37 31.13
N ASP A 25 5.13 61.33 32.35
CA ASP A 25 5.76 62.49 32.91
C ASP A 25 6.66 62.17 34.15
N GLY A 26 7.82 62.79 34.23
CA GLY A 26 8.38 63.42 35.46
C GLY A 26 9.52 62.71 36.20
N ASN A 27 10.80 63.09 35.77
CA ASN A 27 11.93 63.56 36.62
C ASN A 27 12.66 62.65 37.66
N LYS A 28 13.86 62.14 37.28
CA LYS A 28 15.27 62.17 37.81
C LYS A 28 15.57 62.08 39.34
N PRO A 29 16.81 61.68 39.78
CA PRO A 29 17.93 60.94 39.20
C PRO A 29 18.53 59.80 40.06
N ALA A 30 19.30 58.91 39.38
CA ALA A 30 20.54 58.22 39.76
C ALA A 30 20.64 57.41 41.06
N GLU A 31 20.86 56.09 40.87
CA GLU A 31 21.94 55.32 41.52
C GLU A 31 22.29 54.09 40.70
N GLU A 32 23.59 53.94 40.45
CA GLU A 32 24.21 52.82 39.73
C GLU A 32 24.11 51.58 40.59
N SER A 33 23.42 50.51 40.06
CA SER A 33 23.57 49.19 40.58
C SER A 33 23.64 48.17 39.42
N LYS A 34 24.78 47.46 39.40
CA LYS A 34 25.11 46.43 38.43
C LYS A 34 23.95 45.46 38.27
N ALA A 35 23.50 45.28 37.02
CA ALA A 35 22.60 44.20 36.60
C ALA A 35 23.31 42.84 36.71
N PRO A 36 22.62 41.79 37.20
CA PRO A 36 23.09 40.43 37.01
C PRO A 36 22.85 40.02 35.55
N GLU A 37 23.91 39.47 34.99
CA GLU A 37 23.93 38.83 33.68
C GLU A 37 22.75 37.83 33.55
N ALA A 38 21.86 38.06 32.59
CA ALA A 38 20.74 37.16 32.31
C ALA A 38 21.33 35.84 31.82
N ALA A 39 21.17 34.78 32.63
CA ALA A 39 21.39 33.43 32.19
C ALA A 39 20.46 33.14 31.02
N GLU A 40 21.02 32.93 29.86
CA GLU A 40 20.29 32.36 28.70
C GLU A 40 19.69 31.03 29.13
N SER A 41 18.36 31.00 29.29
CA SER A 41 17.61 29.79 29.46
C SER A 41 17.67 29.01 28.13
N SER A 42 18.65 28.13 28.02
CA SER A 42 18.64 27.13 26.96
C SER A 42 17.46 26.17 27.23
N THR A 43 16.35 26.43 26.59
CA THR A 43 15.28 25.43 26.46
C THR A 43 15.90 24.18 25.82
N PRO A 44 15.83 22.99 26.44
CA PRO A 44 16.31 21.79 25.79
C PRO A 44 15.55 21.64 24.47
N ALA A 45 16.28 21.53 23.36
CA ALA A 45 15.67 21.18 22.08
C ALA A 45 14.90 19.87 22.30
N ALA A 46 13.63 19.82 21.87
CA ALA A 46 12.88 18.59 21.82
C ALA A 46 13.71 17.57 21.04
N PRO A 47 13.75 16.29 21.46
CA PRO A 47 14.49 15.27 20.70
C PRO A 47 14.00 15.32 19.23
N GLU A 48 14.91 15.53 18.31
CA GLU A 48 14.62 15.46 16.90
C GLU A 48 14.02 14.07 16.63
N ALA A 49 12.80 14.00 16.07
CA ALA A 49 12.21 12.74 15.67
C ALA A 49 13.19 12.03 14.71
N PRO A 50 13.43 10.74 14.86
CA PRO A 50 14.37 10.03 14.00
C PRO A 50 13.98 10.24 12.55
N ALA A 51 14.94 10.68 11.72
CA ALA A 51 14.70 10.85 10.30
C ALA A 51 14.40 9.47 9.70
N TYR A 52 13.17 9.28 9.20
CA TYR A 52 12.79 8.06 8.51
C TYR A 52 13.27 8.08 7.07
N LYS A 53 13.76 6.91 6.60
CA LYS A 53 14.08 6.64 5.21
C LYS A 53 13.35 5.36 4.82
N VAL A 54 12.56 5.43 3.76
CA VAL A 54 11.67 4.33 3.36
C VAL A 54 12.26 3.56 2.19
N ALA A 55 12.45 2.28 2.37
CA ALA A 55 12.74 1.34 1.30
C ALA A 55 11.49 0.52 0.98
N MET A 56 11.25 0.22 -0.29
CA MET A 56 10.30 -0.81 -0.71
C MET A 56 11.07 -1.96 -1.36
N ILE A 57 10.71 -3.18 -1.05
CA ILE A 57 11.29 -4.36 -1.70
C ILE A 57 10.16 -5.07 -2.43
N THR A 58 10.28 -5.25 -3.76
CA THR A 58 9.31 -6.06 -4.50
C THR A 58 9.46 -7.54 -4.13
N ASP A 59 8.42 -8.33 -4.31
CA ASP A 59 8.50 -9.78 -4.09
C ASP A 59 9.50 -10.44 -5.08
N TYR A 60 9.20 -10.48 -6.34
CA TYR A 60 10.04 -10.76 -7.51
C TYR A 60 9.45 -10.07 -8.76
N GLY A 61 8.25 -9.50 -8.61
CA GLY A 61 7.54 -8.75 -9.63
C GLY A 61 8.23 -7.42 -9.97
N ASP A 62 7.62 -6.68 -10.87
CA ASP A 62 8.11 -5.39 -11.31
C ASP A 62 7.21 -4.26 -10.83
N ILE A 63 7.78 -3.08 -10.63
CA ILE A 63 7.03 -1.86 -10.30
C ILE A 63 6.14 -1.36 -11.45
N THR A 64 6.09 -2.08 -12.56
CA THR A 64 5.26 -1.82 -13.73
C THR A 64 4.26 -2.96 -14.01
N ASP A 65 3.99 -3.80 -13.01
CA ASP A 65 3.13 -4.98 -13.12
C ASP A 65 1.64 -4.67 -13.26
N GLN A 66 1.25 -3.40 -13.21
CA GLN A 66 -0.14 -2.91 -13.18
C GLN A 66 -0.95 -3.57 -12.06
N SER A 67 -0.31 -3.91 -10.95
CA SER A 67 -0.85 -4.67 -9.84
C SER A 67 -0.21 -4.25 -8.52
N PHE A 68 0.06 -5.22 -7.63
CA PHE A 68 0.39 -4.99 -6.24
C PHE A 68 1.74 -4.32 -6.03
N ASN A 69 2.80 -4.73 -6.77
CA ASN A 69 4.12 -4.08 -6.67
C ASN A 69 4.08 -2.64 -7.16
N GLN A 70 3.44 -2.38 -8.31
CA GLN A 70 3.31 -1.03 -8.85
C GLN A 70 2.54 -0.12 -7.90
N THR A 71 1.37 -0.56 -7.43
CA THR A 71 0.52 0.25 -6.54
C THR A 71 1.22 0.56 -5.23
N THR A 72 1.95 -0.41 -4.66
CA THR A 72 2.74 -0.19 -3.44
C THR A 72 3.89 0.79 -3.69
N TYR A 73 4.60 0.65 -4.81
CA TYR A 73 5.67 1.58 -5.20
C TYR A 73 5.16 3.01 -5.34
N GLU A 74 4.06 3.19 -6.07
CA GLU A 74 3.45 4.51 -6.30
C GLU A 74 2.99 5.14 -4.97
N GLY A 75 2.33 4.37 -4.10
CA GLY A 75 1.89 4.85 -2.79
C GLY A 75 3.04 5.22 -1.85
N CYS A 76 4.10 4.41 -1.79
CA CYS A 76 5.30 4.75 -1.02
C CYS A 76 5.98 6.02 -1.55
N LYS A 77 6.12 6.11 -2.87
CA LYS A 77 6.73 7.26 -3.53
C LYS A 77 5.95 8.53 -3.28
N GLU A 78 4.63 8.52 -3.49
CA GLU A 78 3.76 9.68 -3.25
C GLU A 78 3.82 10.15 -1.80
N PHE A 79 3.74 9.22 -0.85
CA PHE A 79 3.88 9.53 0.57
C PHE A 79 5.22 10.18 0.90
N CYS A 80 6.31 9.61 0.41
CA CYS A 80 7.65 10.10 0.70
C CYS A 80 7.93 11.48 0.07
N GLU A 81 7.49 11.68 -1.18
CA GLU A 81 7.59 12.98 -1.86
C GLU A 81 6.79 14.07 -1.12
N ALA A 82 5.56 13.75 -0.69
CA ALA A 82 4.71 14.69 0.04
C ALA A 82 5.26 15.08 1.42
N ASN A 83 6.08 14.22 2.05
CA ASN A 83 6.60 14.41 3.40
C ASN A 83 8.11 14.71 3.45
N GLY A 84 8.78 14.83 2.30
CA GLY A 84 10.22 15.08 2.23
C GLY A 84 11.06 13.93 2.80
N VAL A 85 10.62 12.69 2.66
CA VAL A 85 11.26 11.47 3.14
C VAL A 85 12.04 10.81 2.00
N ASP A 86 13.27 10.36 2.28
CA ASP A 86 14.06 9.60 1.30
C ASP A 86 13.37 8.28 0.97
N PHE A 87 13.27 7.96 -0.34
CA PHE A 87 12.65 6.75 -0.84
C PHE A 87 13.51 6.02 -1.88
N LYS A 88 13.59 4.71 -1.76
CA LYS A 88 14.22 3.83 -2.76
C LYS A 88 13.51 2.48 -2.81
N TYR A 89 13.43 1.87 -4.01
CA TYR A 89 12.98 0.49 -4.11
C TYR A 89 14.11 -0.45 -4.47
N TYR A 90 13.96 -1.71 -4.08
CA TYR A 90 14.89 -2.80 -4.33
C TYR A 90 14.12 -3.95 -4.98
N LYS A 91 14.75 -4.61 -5.94
CA LYS A 91 14.17 -5.76 -6.64
C LYS A 91 15.08 -6.97 -6.46
N PRO A 92 14.56 -8.09 -5.89
CA PRO A 92 15.30 -9.33 -5.84
C PRO A 92 15.67 -9.84 -7.24
N ALA A 93 16.76 -10.58 -7.37
CA ALA A 93 17.18 -11.16 -8.63
C ALA A 93 16.27 -12.31 -9.09
N GLY A 94 15.56 -12.94 -8.17
CA GLY A 94 14.61 -14.02 -8.43
C GLY A 94 13.64 -14.22 -7.28
N ASP A 95 12.89 -15.32 -7.31
CA ASP A 95 11.83 -15.65 -6.35
C ASP A 95 12.32 -16.61 -5.27
N SER A 96 13.20 -16.14 -4.40
CA SER A 96 13.60 -16.89 -3.22
C SER A 96 13.64 -16.01 -1.97
N THR A 97 13.40 -16.61 -0.80
CA THR A 97 13.51 -15.93 0.48
C THR A 97 14.93 -15.37 0.70
N ALA A 98 15.96 -16.09 0.31
CA ALA A 98 17.34 -15.63 0.44
C ALA A 98 17.62 -14.35 -0.38
N GLU A 99 17.05 -14.23 -1.58
CA GLU A 99 17.18 -13.04 -2.41
C GLU A 99 16.42 -11.86 -1.83
N ARG A 100 15.23 -12.09 -1.25
CA ARG A 100 14.47 -11.05 -0.53
C ARG A 100 15.22 -10.58 0.73
N VAL A 101 15.77 -11.50 1.50
CA VAL A 101 16.65 -11.18 2.66
C VAL A 101 17.83 -10.33 2.22
N ALA A 102 18.52 -10.69 1.14
CA ALA A 102 19.65 -9.91 0.62
C ALA A 102 19.25 -8.48 0.24
N MET A 103 17.99 -8.25 -0.21
CA MET A 103 17.51 -6.89 -0.50
C MET A 103 17.19 -6.12 0.79
N VAL A 104 16.72 -6.78 1.85
CA VAL A 104 16.58 -6.17 3.18
C VAL A 104 17.95 -5.73 3.70
N ASP A 105 18.95 -6.63 3.66
CA ASP A 105 20.32 -6.32 4.07
C ASP A 105 20.89 -5.13 3.31
N ALA A 106 20.68 -5.08 2.00
CA ALA A 106 21.12 -3.95 1.16
C ALA A 106 20.42 -2.64 1.53
N ALA A 107 19.12 -2.66 1.77
CA ALA A 107 18.36 -1.49 2.17
C ALA A 107 18.82 -0.95 3.53
N VAL A 108 19.04 -1.84 4.51
CA VAL A 108 19.54 -1.47 5.83
C VAL A 108 20.98 -0.92 5.75
N ALA A 109 21.85 -1.54 4.93
CA ALA A 109 23.22 -1.07 4.69
C ALA A 109 23.25 0.32 4.04
N ASP A 110 22.28 0.65 3.19
CA ASP A 110 22.09 1.98 2.57
C ASP A 110 21.48 3.00 3.57
N GLY A 111 21.16 2.58 4.81
CA GLY A 111 20.65 3.45 5.88
C GLY A 111 19.13 3.63 5.89
N TYR A 112 18.37 2.78 5.17
CA TYR A 112 16.91 2.77 5.25
C TYR A 112 16.45 2.06 6.51
N ASN A 113 15.52 2.66 7.23
CA ASN A 113 15.04 2.18 8.54
C ASN A 113 13.52 1.92 8.59
N VAL A 114 12.83 2.09 7.47
CA VAL A 114 11.46 1.62 7.25
C VAL A 114 11.45 0.81 5.97
N VAL A 115 11.06 -0.46 6.04
CA VAL A 115 11.06 -1.37 4.89
C VAL A 115 9.64 -1.84 4.60
N VAL A 116 9.13 -1.52 3.42
CA VAL A 116 7.79 -1.93 2.95
C VAL A 116 7.92 -3.12 2.02
N MET A 117 7.18 -4.18 2.32
CA MET A 117 7.29 -5.49 1.67
C MET A 117 5.90 -5.97 1.23
N PRO A 118 5.52 -5.78 -0.04
CA PRO A 118 4.25 -6.22 -0.57
C PRO A 118 4.29 -7.69 -1.01
N GLY A 119 3.48 -8.52 -0.38
CA GLY A 119 3.23 -9.88 -0.81
C GLY A 119 3.45 -10.93 0.28
N TYR A 120 2.64 -11.98 0.24
CA TYR A 120 2.65 -13.09 1.19
C TYR A 120 4.03 -13.78 1.32
N ALA A 121 4.83 -13.75 0.24
CA ALA A 121 6.16 -14.35 0.21
C ALA A 121 7.15 -13.73 1.20
N PHE A 122 6.86 -12.54 1.72
CA PHE A 122 7.66 -11.90 2.75
C PHE A 122 7.42 -12.44 4.16
N GLY A 123 6.42 -13.29 4.39
CA GLY A 123 6.24 -13.96 5.68
C GLY A 123 7.52 -14.65 6.16
N GLU A 124 8.11 -15.53 5.33
CA GLU A 124 9.37 -16.20 5.66
C GLU A 124 10.56 -15.23 5.75
N THR A 125 10.59 -14.16 4.93
CA THR A 125 11.64 -13.15 5.02
C THR A 125 11.62 -12.45 6.38
N ILE A 126 10.45 -12.08 6.88
CA ILE A 126 10.26 -11.43 8.18
C ILE A 126 10.80 -12.30 9.31
N THR A 127 10.53 -13.59 9.31
CA THR A 127 11.03 -14.50 10.34
C THR A 127 12.56 -14.57 10.42
N GLN A 128 13.24 -14.19 9.33
CA GLN A 128 14.71 -14.19 9.27
C GLN A 128 15.32 -12.81 9.59
N VAL A 129 14.64 -11.70 9.30
CA VAL A 129 15.25 -10.37 9.40
C VAL A 129 14.78 -9.53 10.59
N ALA A 130 13.58 -9.78 11.11
CA ALA A 130 12.99 -8.88 12.10
C ALA A 130 13.81 -8.81 13.42
N ASP A 131 14.31 -9.93 13.90
CA ASP A 131 15.15 -9.99 15.10
C ASP A 131 16.60 -9.52 14.85
N LEU A 132 17.07 -9.58 13.59
CA LEU A 132 18.41 -9.10 13.23
C LEU A 132 18.46 -7.57 13.20
N TYR A 133 17.36 -6.92 12.88
CA TYR A 133 17.25 -5.48 12.72
C TYR A 133 16.15 -4.88 13.61
N PRO A 134 16.30 -4.90 14.95
CA PRO A 134 15.25 -4.48 15.88
C PRO A 134 14.88 -2.99 15.78
N ASP A 135 15.79 -2.15 15.28
CA ASP A 135 15.58 -0.72 15.10
C ASP A 135 14.92 -0.37 13.75
N VAL A 136 14.85 -1.32 12.82
CA VAL A 136 14.17 -1.18 11.53
C VAL A 136 12.69 -1.48 11.68
N LYS A 137 11.83 -0.64 11.10
CA LYS A 137 10.40 -0.88 11.04
C LYS A 137 10.03 -1.58 9.74
N PHE A 138 9.39 -2.72 9.86
CA PHE A 138 8.93 -3.52 8.72
C PHE A 138 7.43 -3.37 8.55
N ILE A 139 7.00 -3.09 7.33
CA ILE A 139 5.58 -3.02 6.94
C ILE A 139 5.35 -4.12 5.90
N ALA A 140 4.71 -5.19 6.31
CA ALA A 140 4.42 -6.34 5.47
C ALA A 140 2.96 -6.31 5.03
N LEU A 141 2.76 -6.19 3.73
CA LEU A 141 1.44 -6.16 3.12
C LEU A 141 1.09 -7.56 2.61
N ASP A 142 -0.14 -7.98 2.83
CA ASP A 142 -0.64 -9.31 2.50
C ASP A 142 0.08 -10.45 3.27
N VAL A 143 0.53 -10.12 4.47
CA VAL A 143 1.15 -11.05 5.43
C VAL A 143 0.34 -11.03 6.72
N SER A 144 0.07 -12.20 7.26
CA SER A 144 -0.65 -12.41 8.53
C SER A 144 0.17 -13.28 9.48
N GLN A 145 -0.27 -13.41 10.72
CA GLN A 145 0.34 -14.35 11.68
C GLN A 145 0.41 -15.79 11.12
N GLY A 146 -0.57 -16.19 10.31
CA GLY A 146 -0.61 -17.52 9.69
C GLY A 146 0.53 -17.78 8.71
N ASP A 147 1.08 -16.74 8.09
CA ASP A 147 2.17 -16.82 7.13
C ASP A 147 3.55 -16.90 7.81
N LEU A 148 3.61 -16.61 9.12
CA LEU A 148 4.82 -16.68 9.93
C LEU A 148 4.94 -18.00 10.73
N GLY A 149 3.94 -18.87 10.69
CA GLY A 149 3.91 -20.09 11.47
C GLY A 149 3.91 -19.81 12.99
N ASP A 150 4.84 -20.40 13.71
CA ASP A 150 4.97 -20.23 15.16
C ASP A 150 5.72 -18.93 15.56
N TYR A 151 6.32 -18.22 14.59
CA TYR A 151 7.02 -16.96 14.85
C TYR A 151 6.01 -15.86 15.15
N GLN A 152 6.10 -15.26 16.34
CA GLN A 152 5.19 -14.19 16.75
C GLN A 152 5.61 -12.87 16.14
N ILE A 153 4.64 -12.08 15.67
CA ILE A 153 4.89 -10.75 15.08
C ILE A 153 5.54 -9.85 16.15
N PRO A 154 6.80 -9.41 15.96
CA PRO A 154 7.48 -8.54 16.92
C PRO A 154 7.04 -7.08 16.78
N GLU A 155 7.40 -6.23 17.77
CA GLU A 155 6.97 -4.82 17.85
C GLU A 155 7.47 -3.95 16.68
N ASN A 156 8.53 -4.35 16.02
CA ASN A 156 9.08 -3.64 14.86
C ASN A 156 8.45 -4.06 13.53
N VAL A 157 7.50 -4.98 13.52
CA VAL A 157 6.79 -5.47 12.34
C VAL A 157 5.31 -5.11 12.40
N THR A 158 4.80 -4.50 11.34
CA THR A 158 3.37 -4.27 11.12
C THR A 158 2.92 -5.10 9.92
N CYS A 159 2.00 -6.04 10.15
CA CYS A 159 1.39 -6.84 9.11
C CYS A 159 0.01 -6.27 8.75
N ALA A 160 -0.31 -6.23 7.46
CA ALA A 160 -1.61 -5.80 6.97
C ALA A 160 -2.15 -6.79 5.95
N VAL A 161 -3.39 -7.21 6.13
CA VAL A 161 -4.17 -7.99 5.17
C VAL A 161 -5.43 -7.21 4.81
N TYR A 162 -6.02 -7.54 3.67
CA TYR A 162 -7.16 -6.82 3.13
C TYR A 162 -8.41 -7.71 3.13
N GLN A 163 -9.56 -7.08 2.92
CA GLN A 163 -10.84 -7.78 2.73
C GLN A 163 -11.06 -8.02 1.21
N GLU A 164 -10.21 -8.85 0.60
CA GLU A 164 -10.21 -9.11 -0.84
C GLU A 164 -11.51 -9.73 -1.30
N GLU A 165 -12.20 -10.48 -0.43
CA GLU A 165 -13.52 -11.03 -0.70
C GLU A 165 -14.56 -9.96 -1.05
N LEU A 166 -14.45 -8.75 -0.49
CA LEU A 166 -15.35 -7.66 -0.82
C LEU A 166 -15.10 -7.12 -2.23
N CYS A 167 -13.83 -6.98 -2.62
CA CYS A 167 -13.47 -6.57 -3.98
C CYS A 167 -13.90 -7.64 -5.00
N GLY A 168 -13.62 -8.89 -4.69
CA GLY A 168 -14.10 -10.02 -5.51
C GLY A 168 -15.62 -10.03 -5.66
N TYR A 169 -16.34 -9.86 -4.53
CA TYR A 169 -17.80 -9.80 -4.54
C TYR A 169 -18.33 -8.68 -5.43
N MET A 170 -17.77 -7.47 -5.30
CA MET A 170 -18.18 -6.34 -6.13
C MET A 170 -17.93 -6.61 -7.62
N ALA A 171 -16.80 -7.22 -7.97
CA ALA A 171 -16.48 -7.56 -9.36
C ALA A 171 -17.46 -8.59 -9.94
N GLY A 172 -17.74 -9.67 -9.21
CA GLY A 172 -18.69 -10.71 -9.65
C GLY A 172 -20.11 -10.18 -9.75
N TYR A 173 -20.55 -9.38 -8.75
CA TYR A 173 -21.86 -8.76 -8.75
C TYR A 173 -22.01 -7.79 -9.95
N ALA A 174 -21.02 -6.94 -10.20
CA ALA A 174 -21.03 -6.00 -11.30
C ALA A 174 -21.04 -6.70 -12.66
N ALA A 175 -20.26 -7.77 -12.84
CA ALA A 175 -20.23 -8.53 -14.10
C ALA A 175 -21.63 -9.03 -14.47
N VAL A 176 -22.36 -9.63 -13.52
CA VAL A 176 -23.73 -10.13 -13.79
C VAL A 176 -24.71 -8.98 -13.98
N LYS A 177 -24.62 -7.88 -13.22
CA LYS A 177 -25.47 -6.70 -13.42
C LYS A 177 -25.26 -6.04 -14.79
N LEU A 178 -24.06 -6.14 -15.38
CA LEU A 178 -23.76 -5.68 -16.73
C LEU A 178 -24.30 -6.63 -17.82
N GLY A 179 -24.87 -7.78 -17.46
CA GLY A 179 -25.51 -8.71 -18.36
C GLY A 179 -24.68 -9.94 -18.73
N TYR A 180 -23.45 -10.06 -18.20
CA TYR A 180 -22.62 -11.25 -18.44
C TYR A 180 -23.16 -12.45 -17.64
N THR A 181 -23.20 -13.62 -18.28
CA THR A 181 -23.73 -14.86 -17.70
C THR A 181 -22.71 -16.00 -17.66
N LYS A 182 -21.70 -15.94 -18.52
CA LYS A 182 -20.62 -16.93 -18.59
C LYS A 182 -19.31 -16.30 -18.15
N LEU A 183 -19.03 -16.42 -16.86
CA LEU A 183 -17.91 -15.75 -16.22
C LEU A 183 -16.71 -16.69 -16.06
N GLY A 184 -15.52 -16.11 -15.90
CA GLY A 184 -14.30 -16.82 -15.53
C GLY A 184 -13.60 -16.12 -14.37
N PHE A 185 -12.97 -16.90 -13.49
CA PHE A 185 -11.99 -16.44 -12.51
C PHE A 185 -10.66 -17.13 -12.79
N LEU A 186 -9.65 -16.32 -13.12
CA LEU A 186 -8.28 -16.75 -13.30
C LEU A 186 -7.45 -16.24 -12.10
N GLY A 187 -7.21 -17.10 -11.11
CA GLY A 187 -6.30 -16.79 -10.01
C GLY A 187 -4.84 -17.04 -10.37
N GLY A 188 -3.92 -16.29 -9.80
CA GLY A 188 -2.48 -16.56 -9.88
C GLY A 188 -2.14 -17.86 -9.17
N MET A 189 -1.72 -17.80 -7.93
CA MET A 189 -1.57 -18.96 -7.05
C MET A 189 -2.71 -19.02 -6.03
N ALA A 190 -2.98 -20.21 -5.48
CA ALA A 190 -4.00 -20.41 -4.46
C ALA A 190 -3.54 -19.95 -3.05
N VAL A 191 -2.99 -18.73 -2.96
CA VAL A 191 -2.64 -18.09 -1.70
C VAL A 191 -3.87 -17.44 -1.06
N PRO A 192 -3.86 -17.17 0.27
CA PRO A 192 -5.05 -16.73 1.00
C PRO A 192 -5.78 -15.54 0.36
N ALA A 193 -5.06 -14.49 -0.09
CA ALA A 193 -5.65 -13.32 -0.72
C ALA A 193 -6.38 -13.68 -2.03
N VAL A 194 -5.73 -14.43 -2.92
CA VAL A 194 -6.32 -14.83 -4.22
C VAL A 194 -7.54 -15.74 -4.02
N VAL A 195 -7.50 -16.63 -3.01
CA VAL A 195 -8.65 -17.45 -2.63
C VAL A 195 -9.81 -16.58 -2.16
N ARG A 196 -9.56 -15.55 -1.31
CA ARG A 196 -10.60 -14.61 -0.86
C ARG A 196 -11.22 -13.83 -2.02
N TYR A 197 -10.40 -13.31 -2.96
CA TYR A 197 -10.89 -12.67 -4.18
C TYR A 197 -11.81 -13.58 -4.98
N GLY A 198 -11.39 -14.82 -5.24
CA GLY A 198 -12.15 -15.77 -6.04
C GLY A 198 -13.44 -16.22 -5.35
N TYR A 199 -13.39 -16.45 -4.04
CA TYR A 199 -14.57 -16.76 -3.25
C TYR A 199 -15.59 -15.60 -3.30
N GLY A 200 -15.14 -14.38 -3.07
CA GLY A 200 -15.98 -13.19 -3.18
C GLY A 200 -16.60 -13.05 -4.57
N PHE A 201 -15.80 -13.23 -5.63
CA PHE A 201 -16.27 -13.15 -7.01
C PHE A 201 -17.44 -14.11 -7.29
N VAL A 202 -17.32 -15.35 -6.87
CA VAL A 202 -18.40 -16.35 -7.03
C VAL A 202 -19.64 -15.96 -6.22
N GLN A 203 -19.47 -15.50 -4.97
CA GLN A 203 -20.58 -15.08 -4.13
C GLN A 203 -21.30 -13.84 -4.70
N GLY A 204 -20.56 -12.85 -5.19
CA GLY A 204 -21.13 -11.65 -5.81
C GLY A 204 -21.90 -11.97 -7.10
N ALA A 205 -21.32 -12.82 -7.96
CA ALA A 205 -21.99 -13.28 -9.17
C ALA A 205 -23.31 -14.00 -8.84
N ASN A 206 -23.28 -14.90 -7.85
CA ASN A 206 -24.49 -15.61 -7.41
C ASN A 206 -25.55 -14.65 -6.84
N ALA A 207 -25.15 -13.70 -6.00
CA ALA A 207 -26.08 -12.73 -5.41
C ALA A 207 -26.78 -11.90 -6.50
N ALA A 208 -26.04 -11.38 -7.47
CA ALA A 208 -26.61 -10.63 -8.59
C ALA A 208 -27.53 -11.51 -9.45
N ALA A 209 -27.16 -12.77 -9.69
CA ALA A 209 -27.96 -13.71 -10.46
C ALA A 209 -29.31 -14.02 -9.79
N VAL A 210 -29.31 -14.16 -8.45
CA VAL A 210 -30.53 -14.31 -7.65
C VAL A 210 -31.39 -13.05 -7.72
N ASP A 211 -30.82 -11.87 -7.52
CA ASP A 211 -31.52 -10.58 -7.61
C ASP A 211 -32.21 -10.38 -8.97
N MET A 212 -31.51 -10.78 -10.04
CA MET A 212 -32.03 -10.66 -11.40
C MET A 212 -32.93 -11.83 -11.82
N LYS A 213 -33.09 -12.87 -10.97
CA LYS A 213 -33.85 -14.09 -11.25
C LYS A 213 -33.34 -14.89 -12.48
N ILE A 214 -32.01 -14.94 -12.61
CA ILE A 214 -31.30 -15.65 -13.69
C ILE A 214 -30.25 -16.62 -13.14
N ALA A 215 -30.39 -17.09 -11.91
CA ALA A 215 -29.41 -17.97 -11.26
C ALA A 215 -29.10 -19.25 -12.03
N ASP A 216 -30.08 -19.76 -12.76
CA ASP A 216 -29.96 -20.94 -13.65
C ASP A 216 -29.15 -20.67 -14.94
N LYS A 217 -28.88 -19.39 -15.26
CA LYS A 217 -28.18 -18.98 -16.49
C LYS A 217 -26.72 -18.56 -16.24
N VAL A 218 -26.39 -18.23 -14.99
CA VAL A 218 -25.05 -17.76 -14.67
C VAL A 218 -24.13 -18.93 -14.33
N SER A 219 -22.95 -18.93 -14.91
CA SER A 219 -21.89 -19.91 -14.64
C SER A 219 -20.55 -19.25 -14.49
N VAL A 220 -19.70 -19.79 -13.61
CA VAL A 220 -18.34 -19.31 -13.37
C VAL A 220 -17.38 -20.47 -13.59
N LYS A 221 -16.47 -20.34 -14.57
CA LYS A 221 -15.27 -21.17 -14.66
C LYS A 221 -14.22 -20.65 -13.71
N TYR A 222 -13.42 -21.55 -13.12
CA TYR A 222 -12.47 -21.20 -12.08
C TYR A 222 -11.17 -21.99 -12.24
N VAL A 223 -10.02 -21.27 -12.26
CA VAL A 223 -8.70 -21.91 -12.36
C VAL A 223 -7.63 -21.07 -11.68
N TYR A 224 -6.58 -21.73 -11.18
CA TYR A 224 -5.32 -21.08 -10.79
C TYR A 224 -4.24 -21.38 -11.83
N GLY A 225 -3.50 -20.33 -12.22
CA GLY A 225 -2.37 -20.44 -13.16
C GLY A 225 -1.07 -20.92 -12.53
N ASN A 226 -1.02 -21.01 -11.18
CA ASN A 226 0.13 -21.39 -10.37
C ASN A 226 1.35 -20.46 -10.53
N LYS A 227 1.13 -19.23 -10.96
CA LYS A 227 2.12 -18.14 -11.06
C LYS A 227 1.43 -16.78 -11.16
N PHE A 228 2.15 -15.69 -10.88
CA PHE A 228 1.65 -14.31 -11.00
C PHE A 228 2.11 -13.60 -12.28
N ALA A 229 2.64 -14.33 -13.23
CA ALA A 229 3.12 -13.85 -14.52
C ALA A 229 2.34 -14.49 -15.66
N PRO A 230 2.30 -13.85 -16.86
CA PRO A 230 1.73 -14.48 -18.04
C PRO A 230 2.52 -15.71 -18.46
N ALA A 231 1.83 -16.68 -19.08
CA ALA A 231 2.47 -17.88 -19.62
C ALA A 231 1.63 -18.48 -20.75
N PRO A 232 2.30 -19.11 -21.76
CA PRO A 232 1.59 -19.70 -22.89
C PRO A 232 0.53 -20.74 -22.50
N GLU A 233 0.78 -21.53 -21.46
CA GLU A 233 -0.18 -22.52 -20.95
C GLU A 233 -1.43 -21.86 -20.35
N ILE A 234 -1.29 -20.69 -19.73
CA ILE A 234 -2.42 -19.92 -19.20
C ILE A 234 -3.21 -19.30 -20.34
N THR A 235 -2.52 -18.69 -21.32
CA THR A 235 -3.15 -18.16 -22.54
C THR A 235 -3.96 -19.23 -23.26
N ALA A 236 -3.44 -20.45 -23.38
CA ALA A 236 -4.16 -21.57 -24.02
C ALA A 236 -5.44 -21.98 -23.25
N VAL A 237 -5.41 -21.94 -21.92
CA VAL A 237 -6.62 -22.19 -21.10
C VAL A 237 -7.64 -21.08 -21.33
N MET A 238 -7.22 -19.82 -21.33
CA MET A 238 -8.11 -18.67 -21.56
C MET A 238 -8.72 -18.69 -22.98
N ASP A 239 -7.91 -19.00 -23.99
CA ASP A 239 -8.39 -19.20 -25.37
C ASP A 239 -9.48 -20.28 -25.45
N THR A 240 -9.26 -21.40 -24.76
CA THR A 240 -10.27 -22.46 -24.65
C THR A 240 -11.56 -21.97 -23.98
N TRP A 241 -11.44 -21.12 -22.97
CA TRP A 241 -12.60 -20.58 -22.28
C TRP A 241 -13.39 -19.62 -23.15
N TYR A 242 -12.72 -18.68 -23.84
CA TYR A 242 -13.38 -17.73 -24.74
C TYR A 242 -14.03 -18.42 -25.94
N LYS A 243 -13.34 -19.38 -26.57
CA LYS A 243 -13.93 -20.22 -27.62
C LYS A 243 -15.15 -21.05 -27.13
N GLY A 244 -15.15 -21.42 -25.86
CA GLY A 244 -16.28 -22.09 -25.19
C GLY A 244 -17.38 -21.12 -24.73
N GLY A 245 -17.28 -19.84 -25.07
CA GLY A 245 -18.28 -18.81 -24.84
C GLY A 245 -18.19 -18.13 -23.47
N THR A 246 -17.06 -18.17 -22.76
CA THR A 246 -16.81 -17.32 -21.61
C THR A 246 -16.77 -15.86 -22.09
N GLU A 247 -17.52 -14.98 -21.42
CA GLU A 247 -17.77 -13.60 -21.87
C GLU A 247 -16.84 -12.61 -21.19
N VAL A 248 -16.48 -12.86 -19.94
CA VAL A 248 -15.60 -12.02 -19.15
C VAL A 248 -14.80 -12.86 -18.16
N VAL A 249 -13.53 -12.49 -17.95
CA VAL A 249 -12.64 -13.14 -16.98
C VAL A 249 -12.13 -12.09 -15.98
N PHE A 250 -12.29 -12.38 -14.70
CA PHE A 250 -11.60 -11.66 -13.63
C PHE A 250 -10.25 -12.34 -13.40
N ALA A 251 -9.18 -11.70 -13.88
CA ALA A 251 -7.81 -12.16 -13.66
C ALA A 251 -7.25 -11.53 -12.37
N CYS A 252 -6.94 -12.38 -11.39
CA CYS A 252 -6.50 -11.99 -10.06
C CYS A 252 -5.11 -12.55 -9.77
N GLY A 253 -4.08 -11.70 -9.90
CA GLY A 253 -2.71 -12.10 -9.57
C GLY A 253 -1.65 -11.47 -10.45
N GLY A 254 -1.19 -10.25 -10.10
CA GLY A 254 -0.08 -9.59 -10.78
C GLY A 254 -0.26 -9.55 -12.29
N GLY A 255 0.80 -9.86 -13.01
CA GLY A 255 0.83 -9.85 -14.48
C GLY A 255 0.04 -10.93 -15.19
N ILE A 256 -0.62 -11.86 -14.48
CA ILE A 256 -1.36 -12.99 -15.09
C ILE A 256 -2.49 -12.55 -16.04
N TYR A 257 -3.02 -11.33 -15.82
CA TYR A 257 -4.07 -10.77 -16.68
C TYR A 257 -3.66 -10.69 -18.14
N ALA A 258 -2.35 -10.54 -18.42
CA ALA A 258 -1.85 -10.44 -19.80
C ALA A 258 -2.15 -11.71 -20.61
N SER A 259 -2.12 -12.90 -19.99
CA SER A 259 -2.55 -14.14 -20.66
C SER A 259 -4.03 -14.16 -21.01
N ALA A 260 -4.90 -13.60 -20.17
CA ALA A 260 -6.32 -13.49 -20.48
C ALA A 260 -6.58 -12.45 -21.58
N ALA A 261 -5.86 -11.32 -21.54
CA ALA A 261 -5.96 -10.27 -22.56
C ALA A 261 -5.46 -10.76 -23.93
N GLU A 262 -4.33 -11.48 -23.97
CA GLU A 262 -3.78 -12.08 -25.20
C GLU A 262 -4.78 -13.07 -25.84
N ALA A 263 -5.42 -13.91 -25.02
CA ALA A 263 -6.40 -14.88 -25.52
C ALA A 263 -7.71 -14.23 -25.98
N ALA A 264 -8.02 -13.01 -25.54
CA ALA A 264 -9.24 -12.28 -25.90
C ALA A 264 -9.10 -11.47 -27.20
N ALA A 265 -7.86 -11.23 -27.65
CA ALA A 265 -7.54 -10.44 -28.86
C ALA A 265 -7.72 -11.28 -30.14
#